data_f6bdf78354f62dca3ec6cad33da34ea2
#
_entry.id   f6bdf78354f62dca3ec6cad33da34ea2
#
_cell.length_a   1.000
_cell.length_b   1.000
_cell.length_c   1.000
_cell.angle_alpha   90.00
_cell.angle_beta   90.00
_cell.angle_gamma   90.00
#
_symmetry.space_group_name_H-M   'P 1'
#
loop_
_entity.id
_entity.type
_entity.pdbx_description
1 polymer ?
#
loop_
_entity_poly.entity_id
_entity_poly.type
_entity_poly.pdbx_seq_one_letter_code
_entity_poly.pdbx_strand_id
1 'polypeptide(L)'
;MKKNRTVVKYRKPFKPNIALLILLIIIAYVVVISWNYFHDEHISIYEVNETSIADDSTLTGFILREESVVYSEQAGYINFYHADQSKVGKKEVVYTIDKNGTVNDLLEQVQSDHQTTSSDIQKLREVISDYYSNYNQASYYTVKDFHYDIENTIFEQSRSNLYSDIKKQLSEASKSDEIVKSKAANPGVISYSVDGYEDITLDRINPDLFKDTTSVERDQLSSSEKVEADVPVYKLVTSDEWKIVVPLTDTLYQKLKDQTTVRITVKKDQVSFNCALTFQENAGTQFAVLSSGRYMGRYLNDRYLDIELNLNAATGYKIPNSSIIKKKMTVIPKEYVTNGSQKIEEANVPGVLKVTYDKSGKEIKTFVSLENASVKDDKYYVNDTILAPGDTIVDPVTTDLVTLSTQESVEGVYCVNTGYCQFRKIEKIYENNEYTIVSPNTSGGVSNYDHIVVNPKLLNENDFIQ
;
A
#
# COMPACT_ATOMS: atom_id res chain seq x y z
N MET A 1 -42.47 -70.84 -68.33
CA MET A 1 -42.20 -69.37 -68.54
C MET A 1 -42.42 -68.60 -67.24
N LYS A 2 -41.28 -68.23 -66.52
CA LYS A 2 -41.35 -67.39 -65.29
C LYS A 2 -41.19 -65.96 -65.68
N LYS A 3 -42.23 -65.15 -65.42
CA LYS A 3 -42.22 -63.70 -65.62
C LYS A 3 -41.45 -62.99 -64.53
N ASN A 4 -40.31 -62.41 -64.86
CA ASN A 4 -39.55 -61.56 -63.96
C ASN A 4 -40.35 -60.26 -63.67
N ARG A 5 -40.73 -60.03 -62.40
CA ARG A 5 -41.31 -58.76 -61.96
C ARG A 5 -40.10 -57.85 -61.50
N THR A 6 -39.90 -56.83 -62.31
CA THR A 6 -38.94 -55.76 -61.96
C THR A 6 -39.58 -54.89 -60.87
N VAL A 7 -38.99 -54.79 -59.70
CA VAL A 7 -39.43 -53.90 -58.60
C VAL A 7 -38.83 -52.53 -58.88
N VAL A 8 -39.75 -51.61 -59.27
CA VAL A 8 -39.42 -50.17 -59.41
C VAL A 8 -39.44 -49.49 -58.04
N LYS A 9 -38.29 -49.07 -57.54
CA LYS A 9 -38.20 -48.29 -56.32
C LYS A 9 -38.81 -46.88 -56.56
N TYR A 10 -39.94 -46.61 -55.97
CA TYR A 10 -40.59 -45.30 -56.01
C TYR A 10 -39.80 -44.35 -55.07
N ARG A 11 -39.08 -43.38 -55.60
CA ARG A 11 -38.54 -42.25 -54.82
C ARG A 11 -39.69 -41.30 -54.49
N LYS A 12 -40.00 -41.17 -53.18
CA LYS A 12 -41.02 -40.18 -52.72
C LYS A 12 -40.49 -38.79 -53.14
N PRO A 13 -41.31 -37.96 -53.72
CA PRO A 13 -40.94 -36.60 -54.09
C PRO A 13 -40.68 -35.84 -52.80
N PHE A 14 -39.51 -35.17 -52.77
CA PHE A 14 -39.11 -34.29 -51.68
C PHE A 14 -40.08 -33.09 -51.69
N LYS A 15 -40.96 -33.00 -50.68
CA LYS A 15 -41.81 -31.82 -50.46
C LYS A 15 -41.10 -30.91 -49.49
N PRO A 16 -40.45 -29.82 -49.90
CA PRO A 16 -39.81 -28.91 -49.00
C PRO A 16 -40.88 -28.28 -48.09
N ASN A 17 -40.70 -28.45 -46.78
CA ASN A 17 -41.57 -27.78 -45.79
C ASN A 17 -41.16 -26.30 -45.74
N ILE A 18 -42.00 -25.42 -46.28
CA ILE A 18 -41.78 -24.00 -46.34
C ILE A 18 -41.53 -23.41 -44.94
N ALA A 19 -42.18 -23.92 -43.91
CA ALA A 19 -41.95 -23.51 -42.52
C ALA A 19 -40.54 -23.83 -42.03
N LEU A 20 -39.96 -24.99 -42.44
CA LEU A 20 -38.60 -25.39 -42.12
C LEU A 20 -37.57 -24.51 -42.86
N LEU A 21 -37.88 -24.10 -44.11
CA LEU A 21 -37.01 -23.19 -44.86
C LEU A 21 -37.01 -21.79 -44.24
N ILE A 22 -38.19 -21.26 -43.81
CA ILE A 22 -38.27 -19.99 -43.09
C ILE A 22 -37.51 -20.05 -41.77
N LEU A 23 -37.65 -21.14 -40.99
CA LEU A 23 -36.90 -21.34 -39.73
C LEU A 23 -35.38 -21.34 -39.97
N LEU A 24 -34.91 -21.99 -41.04
CA LEU A 24 -33.47 -22.01 -41.40
C LEU A 24 -32.95 -20.60 -41.75
N ILE A 25 -33.74 -19.79 -42.45
CA ILE A 25 -33.41 -18.39 -42.76
C ILE A 25 -33.33 -17.56 -41.48
N ILE A 26 -34.28 -17.73 -40.55
CA ILE A 26 -34.24 -17.02 -39.25
C ILE A 26 -33.02 -17.42 -38.45
N ILE A 27 -32.71 -18.73 -38.40
CA ILE A 27 -31.50 -19.21 -37.68
C ILE A 27 -30.24 -18.63 -38.33
N ALA A 28 -30.12 -18.66 -39.66
CA ALA A 28 -28.97 -18.07 -40.35
C ALA A 28 -28.84 -16.56 -40.07
N TYR A 29 -29.96 -15.83 -40.07
CA TYR A 29 -29.96 -14.41 -39.74
C TYR A 29 -29.49 -14.13 -38.29
N VAL A 30 -30.00 -14.91 -37.32
CA VAL A 30 -29.57 -14.81 -35.92
C VAL A 30 -28.09 -15.14 -35.76
N VAL A 31 -27.61 -16.17 -36.48
CA VAL A 31 -26.17 -16.53 -36.45
C VAL A 31 -25.32 -15.41 -37.03
N VAL A 32 -25.73 -14.79 -38.16
CA VAL A 32 -25.00 -13.68 -38.77
C VAL A 32 -24.98 -12.45 -37.85
N ILE A 33 -26.13 -12.09 -37.27
CA ILE A 33 -26.17 -10.97 -36.32
C ILE A 33 -25.33 -11.24 -35.07
N SER A 34 -25.44 -12.45 -34.49
CA SER A 34 -24.61 -12.84 -33.34
C SER A 34 -23.15 -12.82 -33.70
N TRP A 35 -22.79 -13.34 -34.87
CA TRP A 35 -21.41 -13.32 -35.36
C TRP A 35 -20.88 -11.89 -35.49
N ASN A 36 -21.63 -10.98 -36.12
CA ASN A 36 -21.22 -9.57 -36.21
C ASN A 36 -21.13 -8.94 -34.83
N TYR A 37 -22.09 -9.13 -33.93
CA TYR A 37 -22.05 -8.58 -32.58
C TYR A 37 -20.83 -9.02 -31.75
N PHE A 38 -20.45 -10.31 -31.90
CA PHE A 38 -19.25 -10.82 -31.17
C PHE A 38 -17.93 -10.49 -31.88
N HIS A 39 -17.95 -10.12 -33.16
CA HIS A 39 -16.75 -9.68 -33.88
C HIS A 39 -16.61 -8.18 -33.98
N ASP A 40 -17.64 -7.43 -33.72
CA ASP A 40 -17.55 -5.97 -33.60
C ASP A 40 -16.78 -5.63 -32.33
N GLU A 41 -15.63 -4.99 -32.49
CA GLU A 41 -14.84 -4.50 -31.38
C GLU A 41 -15.57 -3.32 -30.73
N HIS A 42 -16.17 -3.53 -29.56
CA HIS A 42 -16.85 -2.49 -28.80
C HIS A 42 -15.85 -1.55 -28.16
N ILE A 43 -16.05 -0.26 -28.35
CA ILE A 43 -15.23 0.77 -27.73
C ILE A 43 -15.57 0.80 -26.23
N SER A 44 -14.57 0.49 -25.39
CA SER A 44 -14.69 0.60 -23.95
C SER A 44 -14.18 1.96 -23.49
N ILE A 45 -14.98 2.62 -22.66
CA ILE A 45 -14.65 3.92 -22.07
C ILE A 45 -14.32 3.72 -20.59
N TYR A 46 -13.29 4.41 -20.13
CA TYR A 46 -12.84 4.43 -18.75
C TYR A 46 -12.90 5.88 -18.22
N GLU A 47 -13.54 6.07 -17.07
CA GLU A 47 -13.58 7.36 -16.38
C GLU A 47 -12.30 7.56 -15.56
N VAL A 48 -11.62 8.65 -15.80
CA VAL A 48 -10.38 9.00 -15.12
C VAL A 48 -10.67 9.50 -13.72
N ASN A 49 -10.06 8.84 -12.73
CA ASN A 49 -10.23 9.21 -11.32
C ASN A 49 -8.88 9.58 -10.70
N GLU A 50 -8.91 10.60 -9.85
CA GLU A 50 -7.76 10.95 -9.03
C GLU A 50 -7.47 9.83 -8.03
N THR A 51 -6.22 9.42 -7.95
CA THR A 51 -5.75 8.41 -7.00
C THR A 51 -4.43 8.86 -6.39
N SER A 52 -4.21 8.48 -5.16
CA SER A 52 -2.90 8.60 -4.54
C SER A 52 -2.10 7.33 -4.80
N ILE A 53 -0.85 7.47 -5.19
CA ILE A 53 0.07 6.33 -5.28
C ILE A 53 0.43 5.95 -3.84
N ALA A 54 -0.22 4.94 -3.29
CA ALA A 54 0.38 4.21 -2.21
C ALA A 54 1.43 3.30 -2.88
N ASP A 55 2.70 3.60 -2.70
CA ASP A 55 3.77 2.64 -2.97
C ASP A 55 3.59 1.55 -1.89
N ASP A 56 2.94 0.44 -2.22
CA ASP A 56 2.68 -0.71 -1.35
C ASP A 56 3.98 -1.45 -0.99
N SER A 57 5.00 -0.73 -0.62
CA SER A 57 6.22 -1.33 -0.10
C SER A 57 6.01 -1.69 1.36
N THR A 58 5.43 -2.87 1.58
CA THR A 58 5.47 -3.49 2.90
C THR A 58 6.91 -3.84 3.23
N LEU A 59 7.39 -3.34 4.35
CA LEU A 59 8.73 -3.56 4.86
C LEU A 59 8.62 -4.15 6.25
N THR A 60 9.44 -5.17 6.53
CA THR A 60 9.56 -5.71 7.88
C THR A 60 10.66 -4.98 8.62
N GLY A 61 10.31 -4.33 9.73
CA GLY A 61 11.22 -3.60 10.58
C GLY A 61 11.56 -4.35 11.85
N PHE A 62 12.82 -4.26 12.29
CA PHE A 62 13.31 -4.76 13.57
C PHE A 62 13.14 -3.67 14.63
N ILE A 63 12.58 -4.02 15.79
CA ILE A 63 12.33 -3.08 16.88
C ILE A 63 13.51 -3.02 17.84
N LEU A 64 14.01 -1.81 18.05
CA LEU A 64 14.98 -1.50 19.10
C LEU A 64 14.34 -0.64 20.19
N ARG A 65 14.54 -1.05 21.43
CA ARG A 65 14.10 -0.33 22.63
C ARG A 65 15.25 -0.27 23.64
N GLU A 66 15.13 0.60 24.61
CA GLU A 66 16.02 0.62 25.77
C GLU A 66 15.50 -0.39 26.79
N GLU A 67 15.98 -1.61 26.69
CA GLU A 67 15.54 -2.77 27.45
C GLU A 67 16.65 -3.27 28.37
N SER A 68 16.28 -3.79 29.54
CA SER A 68 17.19 -4.49 30.43
C SER A 68 16.54 -5.76 30.98
N VAL A 69 17.20 -6.89 30.79
CA VAL A 69 16.76 -8.17 31.33
C VAL A 69 17.13 -8.29 32.81
N VAL A 70 16.20 -8.73 33.63
CA VAL A 70 16.40 -9.02 35.03
C VAL A 70 16.37 -10.53 35.22
N TYR A 71 17.42 -11.05 35.84
CA TYR A 71 17.60 -12.47 36.06
C TYR A 71 17.22 -12.86 37.50
N SER A 72 16.85 -14.12 37.71
CA SER A 72 16.56 -14.66 39.03
C SER A 72 17.82 -14.71 39.87
N GLU A 73 17.76 -14.21 41.13
CA GLU A 73 18.89 -14.24 42.05
C GLU A 73 19.13 -15.62 42.68
N GLN A 74 18.10 -16.45 42.73
CA GLN A 74 18.13 -17.79 43.33
C GLN A 74 17.03 -18.70 42.78
N ALA A 75 17.17 -20.00 43.01
CA ALA A 75 16.14 -20.98 42.69
C ALA A 75 14.96 -20.94 43.67
N GLY A 76 13.74 -21.20 43.19
CA GLY A 76 12.51 -21.24 43.95
C GLY A 76 11.28 -21.01 43.10
N TYR A 77 10.12 -20.84 43.76
CA TYR A 77 8.86 -20.56 43.09
C TYR A 77 8.69 -19.05 42.94
N ILE A 78 8.50 -18.59 41.68
CA ILE A 78 8.36 -17.18 41.37
C ILE A 78 6.91 -16.71 41.50
N ASN A 79 6.71 -15.53 42.11
CA ASN A 79 5.38 -14.91 42.23
C ASN A 79 5.51 -13.45 41.80
N PHE A 80 4.79 -13.10 40.74
CA PHE A 80 4.77 -11.74 40.19
C PHE A 80 3.71 -10.86 40.83
N TYR A 81 3.95 -9.57 40.98
CA TYR A 81 3.05 -8.62 41.64
C TYR A 81 2.47 -7.58 40.67
N HIS A 82 2.94 -7.53 39.46
CA HIS A 82 2.49 -6.62 38.43
C HIS A 82 1.99 -7.40 37.21
N ALA A 83 0.97 -6.86 36.55
CA ALA A 83 0.54 -7.40 35.27
C ALA A 83 1.62 -7.21 34.19
N ASP A 84 1.64 -8.07 33.17
CA ASP A 84 2.47 -7.85 32.00
C ASP A 84 2.14 -6.50 31.37
N GLN A 85 3.13 -5.82 30.79
CA GLN A 85 3.02 -4.49 30.20
C GLN A 85 2.59 -3.36 31.15
N SER A 86 2.62 -3.59 32.46
CA SER A 86 2.30 -2.56 33.45
C SER A 86 3.51 -1.67 33.78
N LYS A 87 3.24 -0.45 34.22
CA LYS A 87 4.25 0.49 34.68
C LYS A 87 4.65 0.18 36.12
N VAL A 88 5.94 0.24 36.39
CA VAL A 88 6.50 0.09 37.74
C VAL A 88 7.34 1.28 38.13
N GLY A 89 7.26 1.65 39.41
CA GLY A 89 8.09 2.67 40.01
C GLY A 89 9.45 2.12 40.46
N LYS A 90 10.43 3.01 40.62
CA LYS A 90 11.73 2.66 41.18
C LYS A 90 11.58 2.08 42.60
N LYS A 91 12.26 0.96 42.88
CA LYS A 91 12.22 0.20 44.14
C LYS A 91 10.88 -0.46 44.44
N GLU A 92 9.95 -0.47 43.52
CA GLU A 92 8.73 -1.24 43.62
C GLU A 92 9.03 -2.74 43.50
N VAL A 93 8.32 -3.59 44.26
CA VAL A 93 8.53 -5.04 44.25
C VAL A 93 7.86 -5.61 42.98
N VAL A 94 8.64 -6.19 42.09
CA VAL A 94 8.15 -6.79 40.84
C VAL A 94 7.75 -8.25 41.08
N TYR A 95 8.62 -9.02 41.72
CA TYR A 95 8.36 -10.41 42.02
C TYR A 95 9.00 -10.84 43.34
N THR A 96 8.59 -11.99 43.83
CA THR A 96 9.27 -12.69 44.92
C THR A 96 9.63 -14.10 44.48
N ILE A 97 10.71 -14.63 45.06
CA ILE A 97 11.04 -16.04 44.98
C ILE A 97 10.83 -16.67 46.33
N ASP A 98 9.99 -17.68 46.39
CA ASP A 98 9.69 -18.52 47.56
C ASP A 98 10.44 -19.85 47.41
N LYS A 99 11.36 -20.11 48.35
CA LYS A 99 12.18 -21.32 48.30
C LYS A 99 11.38 -22.61 48.56
N ASN A 100 10.37 -22.53 49.37
CA ASN A 100 9.63 -23.67 49.90
C ASN A 100 8.25 -23.86 49.25
N GLY A 101 7.77 -22.92 48.45
CA GLY A 101 6.45 -22.97 47.83
C GLY A 101 5.29 -22.65 48.74
N THR A 102 5.54 -22.12 49.94
CA THR A 102 4.49 -21.82 50.96
C THR A 102 3.46 -20.82 50.44
N VAL A 103 3.90 -19.86 49.56
CA VAL A 103 3.01 -18.90 48.94
C VAL A 103 2.18 -19.56 47.83
N ASN A 104 2.72 -20.58 47.19
CA ASN A 104 2.02 -21.34 46.16
C ASN A 104 0.83 -22.10 46.73
N ASP A 105 1.02 -22.76 47.91
CA ASP A 105 -0.06 -23.48 48.56
C ASP A 105 -1.21 -22.54 48.96
N LEU A 106 -0.90 -21.31 49.38
CA LEU A 106 -1.89 -20.28 49.66
C LEU A 106 -2.61 -19.78 48.38
N LEU A 107 -1.88 -19.64 47.26
CA LEU A 107 -2.44 -19.25 45.98
C LEU A 107 -3.39 -20.30 45.41
N GLU A 108 -3.05 -21.59 45.52
CA GLU A 108 -3.91 -22.68 45.06
C GLU A 108 -5.21 -22.77 45.88
N GLN A 109 -5.15 -22.52 47.21
CA GLN A 109 -6.35 -22.50 48.04
C GLN A 109 -7.31 -21.37 47.66
N VAL A 110 -6.80 -20.19 47.34
CA VAL A 110 -7.63 -19.03 46.95
C VAL A 110 -8.13 -19.14 45.51
N GLN A 111 -7.37 -19.75 44.60
CA GLN A 111 -7.82 -20.02 43.23
C GLN A 111 -8.99 -20.99 43.14
N SER A 112 -9.05 -21.99 44.04
CA SER A 112 -10.16 -22.95 44.05
C SER A 112 -11.52 -22.34 44.40
N ASP A 113 -11.54 -21.20 45.06
CA ASP A 113 -12.76 -20.48 45.46
C ASP A 113 -13.17 -19.36 44.50
N HIS A 114 -12.37 -19.08 43.46
CA HIS A 114 -12.62 -17.97 42.56
C HIS A 114 -13.62 -18.31 41.43
N GLN A 115 -14.72 -17.53 41.34
CA GLN A 115 -15.69 -17.64 40.25
C GLN A 115 -15.39 -16.61 39.14
N THR A 116 -15.36 -17.08 37.88
CA THR A 116 -15.21 -16.22 36.69
C THR A 116 -16.32 -15.17 36.65
N THR A 117 -15.95 -13.89 36.55
CA THR A 117 -16.91 -12.78 36.52
C THR A 117 -17.38 -12.47 35.10
N SER A 118 -18.50 -11.75 34.97
CA SER A 118 -18.97 -11.27 33.64
C SER A 118 -17.96 -10.33 32.96
N SER A 119 -17.18 -9.58 33.74
CA SER A 119 -16.09 -8.72 33.24
C SER A 119 -14.96 -9.53 32.63
N ASP A 120 -14.63 -10.68 33.20
CA ASP A 120 -13.58 -11.55 32.72
C ASP A 120 -13.96 -12.16 31.38
N ILE A 121 -15.21 -12.57 31.23
CA ILE A 121 -15.76 -13.07 29.97
C ILE A 121 -15.76 -11.98 28.88
N GLN A 122 -16.03 -10.74 29.27
CA GLN A 122 -16.06 -9.62 28.31
C GLN A 122 -14.66 -9.33 27.76
N LYS A 123 -13.62 -9.25 28.58
CA LYS A 123 -12.23 -9.05 28.13
C LYS A 123 -11.78 -10.18 27.22
N LEU A 124 -12.09 -11.43 27.55
CA LEU A 124 -11.76 -12.57 26.68
C LEU A 124 -12.44 -12.48 25.32
N ARG A 125 -13.71 -12.01 25.30
CA ARG A 125 -14.43 -11.76 24.04
C ARG A 125 -13.78 -10.65 23.20
N GLU A 126 -13.25 -9.61 23.83
CA GLU A 126 -12.53 -8.53 23.13
C GLU A 126 -11.28 -9.06 22.44
N VAL A 127 -10.45 -9.85 23.13
CA VAL A 127 -9.25 -10.48 22.53
C VAL A 127 -9.62 -11.41 21.37
N ILE A 128 -10.66 -12.22 21.52
CA ILE A 128 -11.16 -13.10 20.46
C ILE A 128 -11.69 -12.29 19.27
N SER A 129 -12.43 -11.20 19.53
CA SER A 129 -12.98 -10.33 18.48
C SER A 129 -11.90 -9.61 17.69
N ASP A 130 -10.87 -9.11 18.37
CA ASP A 130 -9.72 -8.47 17.77
C ASP A 130 -8.95 -9.44 16.85
N TYR A 131 -8.74 -10.67 17.32
CA TYR A 131 -8.13 -11.71 16.50
C TYR A 131 -8.94 -12.00 15.24
N TYR A 132 -10.25 -12.20 15.34
CA TYR A 132 -11.11 -12.46 14.18
C TYR A 132 -11.14 -11.29 13.18
N SER A 133 -11.08 -10.06 13.68
CA SER A 133 -11.10 -8.86 12.84
C SER A 133 -9.80 -8.67 12.06
N ASN A 134 -8.68 -9.13 12.62
CA ASN A 134 -7.33 -8.94 12.06
C ASN A 134 -6.74 -10.25 11.49
N TYR A 135 -7.51 -11.34 11.46
CA TYR A 135 -7.03 -12.64 11.01
C TYR A 135 -6.57 -12.61 9.54
N ASN A 136 -5.32 -12.98 9.31
CA ASN A 136 -4.76 -13.16 7.98
C ASN A 136 -4.21 -14.58 7.85
N GLN A 137 -4.81 -15.37 6.94
CA GLN A 137 -4.43 -16.77 6.71
C GLN A 137 -2.97 -16.94 6.26
N ALA A 138 -2.35 -15.90 5.68
CA ALA A 138 -0.95 -15.91 5.25
C ALA A 138 0.06 -15.67 6.39
N SER A 139 -0.41 -15.31 7.61
CA SER A 139 0.44 -14.89 8.71
C SER A 139 0.32 -15.85 9.90
N TYR A 140 1.11 -16.92 9.91
CA TYR A 140 1.08 -17.94 10.99
C TYR A 140 1.44 -17.36 12.37
N TYR A 141 2.25 -16.31 12.43
CA TYR A 141 2.60 -15.67 13.69
C TYR A 141 1.39 -15.07 14.43
N THR A 142 0.35 -14.62 13.71
CA THR A 142 -0.88 -14.10 14.34
C THR A 142 -1.61 -15.13 15.19
N VAL A 143 -1.44 -16.42 14.88
CA VAL A 143 -2.00 -17.52 15.68
C VAL A 143 -1.23 -17.69 16.98
N LYS A 144 0.10 -17.58 16.93
CA LYS A 144 0.95 -17.64 18.14
C LYS A 144 0.68 -16.45 19.06
N ASP A 145 0.60 -15.24 18.49
CA ASP A 145 0.28 -14.02 19.25
C ASP A 145 -1.11 -14.13 19.92
N PHE A 146 -2.11 -14.64 19.20
CA PHE A 146 -3.45 -14.87 19.76
C PHE A 146 -3.46 -15.88 20.91
N HIS A 147 -2.73 -16.99 20.78
CA HIS A 147 -2.61 -17.96 21.86
C HIS A 147 -2.00 -17.31 23.11
N TYR A 148 -0.97 -16.52 22.91
CA TYR A 148 -0.29 -15.74 23.94
C TYR A 148 -1.20 -14.70 24.59
N ASP A 149 -1.95 -13.93 23.80
CA ASP A 149 -2.89 -12.90 24.29
C ASP A 149 -4.04 -13.52 25.11
N ILE A 150 -4.53 -14.70 24.69
CA ILE A 150 -5.54 -15.44 25.47
C ILE A 150 -4.96 -15.92 26.80
N GLU A 151 -3.79 -16.56 26.80
CA GLU A 151 -3.14 -17.04 28.01
C GLU A 151 -2.87 -15.90 28.98
N ASN A 152 -2.35 -14.78 28.51
CA ASN A 152 -2.14 -13.59 29.33
C ASN A 152 -3.44 -13.03 29.89
N THR A 153 -4.48 -12.95 29.09
CA THR A 153 -5.77 -12.42 29.51
C THR A 153 -6.38 -13.29 30.64
N ILE A 154 -6.34 -14.61 30.48
CA ILE A 154 -6.78 -15.55 31.50
C ILE A 154 -5.93 -15.40 32.76
N PHE A 155 -4.62 -15.27 32.61
CA PHE A 155 -3.67 -15.14 33.69
C PHE A 155 -3.84 -13.82 34.46
N GLU A 156 -4.01 -12.68 33.77
CA GLU A 156 -4.29 -11.39 34.42
C GLU A 156 -5.62 -11.36 35.18
N GLN A 157 -6.66 -11.97 34.61
CA GLN A 157 -7.97 -12.03 35.23
C GLN A 157 -7.95 -12.86 36.52
N SER A 158 -7.27 -14.00 36.49
CA SER A 158 -7.08 -14.83 37.67
C SER A 158 -6.33 -14.09 38.78
N ARG A 159 -5.47 -13.12 38.43
CA ARG A 159 -4.61 -12.39 39.37
C ARG A 159 -5.19 -11.10 39.92
N SER A 160 -5.91 -10.30 39.09
CA SER A 160 -6.34 -8.98 39.55
C SER A 160 -7.26 -9.06 40.77
N ASN A 161 -8.04 -10.11 40.87
CA ASN A 161 -8.94 -10.35 41.99
C ASN A 161 -8.24 -11.04 43.16
N LEU A 162 -7.33 -11.97 42.89
CA LEU A 162 -6.50 -12.62 43.92
C LEU A 162 -5.55 -11.64 44.62
N TYR A 163 -5.02 -10.64 43.85
CA TYR A 163 -3.99 -9.73 44.35
C TYR A 163 -4.46 -8.88 45.55
N SER A 164 -5.69 -8.41 45.55
CA SER A 164 -6.23 -7.61 46.65
C SER A 164 -6.37 -8.43 47.95
N ASP A 165 -6.76 -9.70 47.83
CA ASP A 165 -7.03 -10.58 48.97
C ASP A 165 -5.75 -11.21 49.53
N ILE A 166 -4.80 -11.53 48.65
CA ILE A 166 -3.53 -12.15 49.00
C ILE A 166 -2.51 -11.13 49.50
N LYS A 167 -2.59 -9.85 49.07
CA LYS A 167 -1.63 -8.81 49.45
C LYS A 167 -1.43 -8.71 50.98
N LYS A 168 -2.47 -8.87 51.74
CA LYS A 168 -2.42 -8.85 53.19
C LYS A 168 -1.75 -10.12 53.77
N GLN A 169 -2.11 -11.30 53.24
CA GLN A 169 -1.53 -12.58 53.67
C GLN A 169 -0.05 -12.71 53.22
N LEU A 170 0.29 -12.24 52.01
CA LEU A 170 1.64 -12.16 51.51
C LEU A 170 2.53 -11.18 52.29
N SER A 171 1.94 -10.08 52.81
CA SER A 171 2.69 -9.15 53.67
C SER A 171 3.05 -9.77 55.01
N GLU A 172 2.26 -10.69 55.50
CA GLU A 172 2.49 -11.46 56.72
C GLU A 172 3.47 -12.62 56.46
N ALA A 173 3.30 -13.39 55.37
CA ALA A 173 4.20 -14.47 54.98
C ALA A 173 5.59 -13.94 54.54
N SER A 174 5.67 -12.77 53.92
CA SER A 174 6.93 -12.16 53.46
C SER A 174 7.85 -11.65 54.59
N LYS A 175 7.52 -11.86 55.84
CA LYS A 175 8.40 -11.64 56.98
C LYS A 175 9.33 -12.82 57.27
N SER A 176 9.17 -13.94 56.54
CA SER A 176 10.08 -15.09 56.69
C SER A 176 11.34 -14.86 55.83
N ASP A 177 12.50 -15.26 56.32
CA ASP A 177 13.79 -15.22 55.58
C ASP A 177 13.82 -16.13 54.33
N GLU A 178 12.73 -16.85 54.09
CA GLU A 178 12.58 -17.80 52.98
C GLU A 178 12.06 -17.15 51.69
N ILE A 179 11.58 -15.89 51.77
CA ILE A 179 11.03 -15.17 50.63
C ILE A 179 11.94 -14.00 50.27
N VAL A 180 12.54 -14.06 49.08
CA VAL A 180 13.38 -12.99 48.55
C VAL A 180 12.56 -12.09 47.63
N LYS A 181 12.66 -10.77 47.83
CA LYS A 181 11.92 -9.74 47.08
C LYS A 181 12.84 -9.11 46.05
N SER A 182 12.48 -9.19 44.78
CA SER A 182 13.14 -8.43 43.72
C SER A 182 12.41 -7.11 43.44
N LYS A 183 13.18 -6.02 43.35
CA LYS A 183 12.67 -4.66 43.18
C LYS A 183 13.17 -4.08 41.89
N ALA A 184 12.32 -3.31 41.21
CA ALA A 184 12.71 -2.59 40.00
C ALA A 184 13.86 -1.60 40.28
N ALA A 185 14.94 -1.70 39.52
CA ALA A 185 16.11 -0.82 39.65
C ALA A 185 15.79 0.60 39.18
N ASN A 186 15.00 0.72 38.14
CA ASN A 186 14.54 1.96 37.50
C ASN A 186 13.03 1.93 37.28
N PRO A 187 12.35 3.08 37.14
CA PRO A 187 10.98 3.09 36.69
C PRO A 187 10.93 2.68 35.20
N GLY A 188 9.84 2.03 34.79
CA GLY A 188 9.69 1.59 33.40
C GLY A 188 8.42 0.77 33.19
N VAL A 189 8.33 0.10 32.06
CA VAL A 189 7.29 -0.86 31.71
C VAL A 189 7.89 -2.27 31.79
N ILE A 190 7.20 -3.18 32.48
CA ILE A 190 7.61 -4.58 32.59
C ILE A 190 7.10 -5.36 31.39
N SER A 191 7.90 -6.30 30.87
CA SER A 191 7.41 -7.41 30.07
C SER A 191 7.99 -8.71 30.58
N TYR A 192 7.14 -9.72 30.73
CA TYR A 192 7.58 -11.08 31.11
C TYR A 192 8.05 -11.90 29.92
N SER A 193 7.97 -11.33 28.70
CA SER A 193 8.44 -11.96 27.48
C SER A 193 9.87 -11.51 27.15
N VAL A 194 10.81 -12.43 27.17
CA VAL A 194 12.22 -12.22 26.82
C VAL A 194 12.50 -12.97 25.54
N ASP A 195 13.12 -12.31 24.56
CA ASP A 195 13.33 -12.87 23.20
C ASP A 195 14.80 -13.00 22.79
N GLY A 196 15.72 -12.65 23.70
CA GLY A 196 17.17 -12.75 23.48
C GLY A 196 17.77 -11.66 22.61
N TYR A 197 16.97 -10.67 22.19
CA TYR A 197 17.42 -9.53 21.38
C TYR A 197 17.51 -8.21 22.16
N GLU A 198 17.36 -8.27 23.48
CA GLU A 198 17.30 -7.10 24.36
C GLU A 198 18.63 -6.31 24.38
N ASP A 199 19.75 -6.97 24.19
CA ASP A 199 21.10 -6.36 24.17
C ASP A 199 21.54 -5.90 22.78
N ILE A 200 20.67 -5.99 21.77
CA ILE A 200 21.02 -5.54 20.42
C ILE A 200 20.94 -4.02 20.36
N THR A 201 22.05 -3.43 19.90
CA THR A 201 22.19 -2.01 19.64
C THR A 201 22.22 -1.71 18.14
N LEU A 202 22.00 -0.46 17.75
CA LEU A 202 21.89 -0.06 16.35
C LEU A 202 23.11 -0.44 15.51
N ASP A 203 24.32 -0.41 16.09
CA ASP A 203 25.58 -0.79 15.46
C ASP A 203 25.71 -2.31 15.19
N ARG A 204 24.92 -3.13 15.88
CA ARG A 204 24.87 -4.59 15.69
C ARG A 204 23.81 -5.06 14.72
N ILE A 205 22.95 -4.16 14.24
CA ILE A 205 21.98 -4.50 13.20
C ILE A 205 22.70 -4.91 11.92
N ASN A 206 22.28 -6.02 11.34
CA ASN A 206 22.84 -6.53 10.09
C ASN A 206 21.73 -7.22 9.25
N PRO A 207 21.95 -7.49 7.96
CA PRO A 207 20.94 -8.09 7.08
C PRO A 207 20.49 -9.49 7.51
N ASP A 208 21.31 -10.22 8.28
CA ASP A 208 20.96 -11.58 8.68
C ASP A 208 19.78 -11.62 9.65
N LEU A 209 19.58 -10.56 10.44
CA LEU A 209 18.43 -10.41 11.34
C LEU A 209 17.08 -10.37 10.58
N PHE A 210 17.09 -10.08 9.28
CA PHE A 210 15.88 -9.98 8.46
C PHE A 210 15.63 -11.21 7.58
N LYS A 211 16.45 -12.27 7.69
CA LYS A 211 16.28 -13.50 6.91
C LYS A 211 15.16 -14.38 7.46
N ASP A 212 15.03 -14.44 8.76
CA ASP A 212 13.97 -15.18 9.44
C ASP A 212 13.32 -14.28 10.51
N THR A 213 12.22 -13.65 10.15
CA THR A 213 11.48 -12.74 11.01
C THR A 213 10.28 -13.41 11.68
N THR A 214 10.03 -14.69 11.37
CA THR A 214 8.84 -15.43 11.81
C THR A 214 9.10 -16.34 13.00
N SER A 215 10.36 -16.66 13.33
CA SER A 215 10.74 -17.64 14.34
C SER A 215 11.40 -17.03 15.57
N VAL A 216 10.87 -15.89 16.06
CA VAL A 216 11.35 -15.34 17.34
C VAL A 216 10.85 -16.26 18.47
N GLU A 217 11.77 -17.00 19.07
CA GLU A 217 11.49 -17.75 20.31
C GLU A 217 11.38 -16.75 21.46
N ARG A 218 10.42 -16.94 22.32
CA ARG A 218 10.20 -16.10 23.48
C ARG A 218 10.13 -16.98 24.71
N ASP A 219 10.95 -16.65 25.69
CA ASP A 219 10.86 -17.23 27.02
C ASP A 219 9.88 -16.40 27.85
N GLN A 220 8.91 -17.07 28.44
CA GLN A 220 7.97 -16.44 29.35
C GLN A 220 7.77 -17.31 30.56
N LEU A 221 7.99 -16.72 31.75
CA LEU A 221 7.74 -17.37 33.01
C LEU A 221 6.31 -17.10 33.49
N SER A 222 5.69 -18.13 34.00
CA SER A 222 4.40 -18.06 34.68
C SER A 222 4.60 -17.93 36.19
N SER A 223 3.63 -17.30 36.89
CA SER A 223 3.65 -17.35 38.34
C SER A 223 3.47 -18.75 38.85
N SER A 224 4.04 -18.98 40.02
CA SER A 224 4.06 -20.29 40.67
C SER A 224 4.95 -21.31 39.97
N GLU A 225 5.65 -20.89 38.90
CA GLU A 225 6.62 -21.72 38.25
C GLU A 225 7.92 -21.80 39.06
N LYS A 226 8.57 -22.98 39.07
CA LYS A 226 9.86 -23.17 39.74
C LYS A 226 10.96 -22.76 38.77
N VAL A 227 11.73 -21.76 39.18
CA VAL A 227 12.87 -21.25 38.41
C VAL A 227 14.20 -21.64 39.07
N GLU A 228 15.22 -21.77 38.27
CA GLU A 228 16.61 -21.89 38.73
C GLU A 228 17.23 -20.48 38.90
N ALA A 229 18.42 -20.40 39.49
CA ALA A 229 19.18 -19.14 39.52
C ALA A 229 19.69 -18.76 38.13
N ASP A 230 19.86 -17.47 37.89
CA ASP A 230 20.37 -16.89 36.63
C ASP A 230 19.47 -17.15 35.39
N VAL A 231 18.18 -17.39 35.58
CA VAL A 231 17.19 -17.47 34.50
C VAL A 231 16.57 -16.10 34.26
N PRO A 232 16.36 -15.67 32.98
CA PRO A 232 15.66 -14.43 32.67
C PRO A 232 14.22 -14.44 33.27
N VAL A 233 13.88 -13.40 34.01
CA VAL A 233 12.56 -13.32 34.71
C VAL A 233 11.64 -12.33 34.00
N TYR A 234 12.14 -11.14 33.71
CA TYR A 234 11.41 -10.11 33.00
C TYR A 234 12.37 -9.14 32.37
N LYS A 235 11.90 -8.39 31.38
CA LYS A 235 12.59 -7.22 30.87
C LYS A 235 11.90 -5.94 31.33
N LEU A 236 12.70 -4.93 31.61
CA LEU A 236 12.28 -3.59 31.98
C LEU A 236 12.61 -2.64 30.84
N VAL A 237 11.59 -2.01 30.26
CA VAL A 237 11.73 -0.97 29.24
C VAL A 237 11.69 0.39 29.93
N THR A 238 12.79 1.14 29.86
CA THR A 238 13.01 2.36 30.63
C THR A 238 12.71 3.64 29.88
N SER A 239 12.51 3.57 28.56
CA SER A 239 12.23 4.71 27.70
C SER A 239 10.97 4.50 26.86
N ASP A 240 10.18 5.55 26.69
CA ASP A 240 9.05 5.54 25.75
C ASP A 240 9.54 5.71 24.29
N GLU A 241 10.81 6.13 24.09
CA GLU A 241 11.39 6.21 22.75
C GLU A 241 11.84 4.83 22.26
N TRP A 242 11.45 4.51 21.05
CA TRP A 242 11.79 3.26 20.38
C TRP A 242 12.09 3.50 18.91
N LYS A 243 12.71 2.53 18.27
CA LYS A 243 13.14 2.61 16.88
C LYS A 243 12.67 1.39 16.11
N ILE A 244 12.26 1.60 14.86
CA ILE A 244 12.02 0.55 13.88
C ILE A 244 13.12 0.67 12.84
N VAL A 245 13.94 -0.36 12.69
CA VAL A 245 15.04 -0.40 11.73
C VAL A 245 14.66 -1.27 10.56
N VAL A 246 14.76 -0.72 9.35
CA VAL A 246 14.27 -1.35 8.12
C VAL A 246 15.39 -1.38 7.08
N PRO A 247 15.70 -2.53 6.46
CA PRO A 247 16.65 -2.59 5.37
C PRO A 247 16.09 -1.90 4.13
N LEU A 248 16.89 -1.10 3.47
CA LEU A 248 16.48 -0.35 2.28
C LEU A 248 17.12 -0.92 1.01
N THR A 249 16.34 -0.90 -0.06
CA THR A 249 16.89 -1.00 -1.42
C THR A 249 17.47 0.35 -1.85
N ASP A 250 18.40 0.36 -2.80
CA ASP A 250 18.98 1.59 -3.34
C ASP A 250 17.90 2.56 -3.85
N THR A 251 16.89 2.02 -4.52
CA THR A 251 15.76 2.81 -5.04
C THR A 251 14.99 3.51 -3.92
N LEU A 252 14.72 2.81 -2.84
CA LEU A 252 13.97 3.35 -1.71
C LEU A 252 14.83 4.36 -0.92
N TYR A 253 16.12 4.08 -0.75
CA TYR A 253 17.05 5.01 -0.16
C TYR A 253 17.10 6.34 -0.92
N GLN A 254 17.18 6.33 -2.27
CA GLN A 254 17.19 7.54 -3.08
C GLN A 254 15.89 8.37 -2.93
N LYS A 255 14.74 7.71 -2.71
CA LYS A 255 13.47 8.39 -2.46
C LYS A 255 13.39 9.04 -1.06
N LEU A 256 14.08 8.47 -0.08
CA LEU A 256 13.99 8.86 1.33
C LEU A 256 15.11 9.78 1.81
N LYS A 257 16.28 9.78 1.17
CA LYS A 257 17.53 10.42 1.65
C LYS A 257 17.40 11.90 2.03
N ASP A 258 16.50 12.62 1.38
CA ASP A 258 16.27 14.05 1.61
C ASP A 258 15.13 14.32 2.63
N GLN A 259 14.53 13.25 3.19
CA GLN A 259 13.47 13.35 4.18
C GLN A 259 14.03 13.19 5.60
N THR A 260 13.51 13.95 6.54
CA THR A 260 13.83 13.88 7.97
C THR A 260 12.73 13.22 8.80
N THR A 261 11.55 13.09 8.22
CA THR A 261 10.39 12.46 8.84
C THR A 261 9.64 11.63 7.80
N VAL A 262 9.04 10.55 8.23
CA VAL A 262 8.20 9.70 7.39
C VAL A 262 6.96 9.25 8.19
N ARG A 263 5.81 9.18 7.52
CA ARG A 263 4.61 8.58 8.08
C ARG A 263 4.60 7.10 7.76
N ILE A 264 4.36 6.28 8.76
CA ILE A 264 4.23 4.83 8.59
C ILE A 264 2.84 4.36 8.99
N THR A 265 2.43 3.22 8.45
CA THR A 265 1.25 2.48 8.89
C THR A 265 1.67 1.08 9.30
N VAL A 266 1.38 0.67 10.53
CA VAL A 266 1.63 -0.70 11.00
C VAL A 266 0.54 -1.62 10.44
N LYS A 267 0.94 -2.70 9.77
CA LYS A 267 -0.04 -3.60 9.11
C LYS A 267 -0.91 -4.39 10.09
N LYS A 268 -0.35 -4.74 11.24
CA LYS A 268 -1.02 -5.56 12.26
C LYS A 268 -2.36 -4.94 12.72
N ASP A 269 -2.42 -3.61 12.86
CA ASP A 269 -3.54 -2.90 13.47
C ASP A 269 -3.94 -1.61 12.74
N GLN A 270 -3.34 -1.36 11.56
CA GLN A 270 -3.61 -0.19 10.70
C GLN A 270 -3.36 1.17 11.38
N VAL A 271 -2.56 1.18 12.46
CA VAL A 271 -2.21 2.41 13.16
C VAL A 271 -1.14 3.17 12.37
N SER A 272 -1.42 4.44 12.06
CA SER A 272 -0.50 5.33 11.33
C SER A 272 0.04 6.42 12.23
N PHE A 273 1.36 6.66 12.18
CA PHE A 273 2.02 7.74 12.91
C PHE A 273 3.28 8.22 12.19
N ASN A 274 3.77 9.39 12.60
CA ASN A 274 4.99 9.97 12.05
C ASN A 274 6.18 9.52 12.89
N CYS A 275 7.26 9.17 12.20
CA CYS A 275 8.58 8.86 12.77
C CYS A 275 9.62 9.86 12.30
N ALA A 276 10.59 10.18 13.16
CA ALA A 276 11.82 10.80 12.72
C ALA A 276 12.64 9.77 11.92
N LEU A 277 13.17 10.18 10.79
CA LEU A 277 13.93 9.33 9.87
C LEU A 277 15.41 9.69 9.91
N THR A 278 16.22 8.69 10.18
CA THR A 278 17.68 8.75 10.02
C THR A 278 18.17 7.50 9.29
N PHE A 279 19.42 7.51 8.85
CA PHE A 279 20.00 6.39 8.11
C PHE A 279 21.22 5.84 8.81
N GLN A 280 21.41 4.53 8.70
CA GLN A 280 22.58 3.81 9.21
C GLN A 280 23.04 2.83 8.14
N GLU A 281 24.34 2.77 7.91
CA GLU A 281 24.94 1.76 7.05
C GLU A 281 25.68 0.73 7.91
N ASN A 282 25.30 -0.54 7.78
CA ASN A 282 25.94 -1.66 8.46
C ASN A 282 26.09 -2.83 7.49
N ALA A 283 27.23 -3.49 7.51
CA ALA A 283 27.53 -4.66 6.66
C ALA A 283 27.20 -4.46 5.16
N GLY A 284 27.41 -3.22 4.66
CA GLY A 284 27.15 -2.87 3.24
C GLY A 284 25.68 -2.72 2.88
N THR A 285 24.79 -2.68 3.87
CA THR A 285 23.34 -2.45 3.67
C THR A 285 22.94 -1.13 4.31
N GLN A 286 22.16 -0.33 3.58
CA GLN A 286 21.54 0.88 4.10
C GLN A 286 20.28 0.53 4.88
N PHE A 287 20.15 1.09 6.07
CA PHE A 287 18.96 0.93 6.91
C PHE A 287 18.31 2.29 7.16
N ALA A 288 16.98 2.33 7.09
CA ALA A 288 16.20 3.42 7.67
C ALA A 288 15.98 3.15 9.15
N VAL A 289 16.25 4.16 9.98
CA VAL A 289 16.00 4.15 11.42
C VAL A 289 14.84 5.10 11.70
N LEU A 290 13.69 4.53 12.01
CA LEU A 290 12.43 5.23 12.24
C LEU A 290 12.21 5.36 13.74
N SER A 291 12.40 6.56 14.31
CA SER A 291 12.31 6.82 15.75
C SER A 291 10.96 7.42 16.11
N SER A 292 10.33 6.93 17.18
CA SER A 292 9.06 7.44 17.71
C SER A 292 9.01 7.34 19.23
N GLY A 293 8.34 8.29 19.88
CA GLY A 293 7.96 8.23 21.31
C GLY A 293 6.49 7.83 21.50
N ARG A 294 5.82 7.27 20.47
CA ARG A 294 4.40 6.92 20.52
C ARG A 294 4.20 5.42 20.32
N TYR A 295 3.15 4.90 20.92
CA TYR A 295 2.68 3.52 20.74
C TYR A 295 3.66 2.42 21.15
N MET A 296 4.79 2.73 21.83
CA MET A 296 5.79 1.75 22.25
C MET A 296 5.15 0.61 23.05
N GLY A 297 4.30 0.94 24.04
CA GLY A 297 3.62 -0.06 24.85
C GLY A 297 2.70 -1.01 24.08
N ARG A 298 2.13 -0.56 22.94
CA ARG A 298 1.25 -1.39 22.08
C ARG A 298 2.02 -2.52 21.38
N TYR A 299 3.30 -2.27 21.06
CA TYR A 299 4.16 -3.24 20.37
C TYR A 299 5.27 -3.79 21.27
N LEU A 300 5.06 -3.74 22.60
CA LEU A 300 6.08 -4.08 23.59
C LEU A 300 6.60 -5.52 23.43
N ASN A 301 5.73 -6.43 23.08
CA ASN A 301 6.07 -7.84 22.89
C ASN A 301 6.44 -8.18 21.44
N ASP A 302 6.34 -7.23 20.52
CA ASP A 302 6.76 -7.45 19.12
C ASP A 302 8.27 -7.16 18.97
N ARG A 303 8.99 -8.02 18.25
CA ARG A 303 10.39 -7.77 17.83
C ARG A 303 10.48 -7.31 16.39
N TYR A 304 9.56 -7.77 15.55
CA TYR A 304 9.40 -7.34 14.17
C TYR A 304 8.02 -6.76 13.93
N LEU A 305 7.95 -5.76 13.07
CA LEU A 305 6.69 -5.17 12.62
C LEU A 305 6.69 -5.02 11.10
N ASP A 306 5.63 -5.46 10.47
CA ASP A 306 5.36 -5.14 9.08
C ASP A 306 4.73 -3.75 9.00
N ILE A 307 5.42 -2.87 8.29
CA ILE A 307 5.03 -1.48 8.11
C ILE A 307 4.92 -1.11 6.64
N GLU A 308 4.07 -0.16 6.36
CA GLU A 308 4.00 0.53 5.07
C GLU A 308 4.55 1.94 5.24
N LEU A 309 5.48 2.34 4.38
CA LEU A 309 5.96 3.71 4.32
C LEU A 309 5.00 4.54 3.49
N ASN A 310 4.33 5.50 4.12
CA ASN A 310 3.50 6.46 3.42
C ASN A 310 4.42 7.56 2.85
N LEU A 311 5.13 7.22 1.79
CA LEU A 311 5.88 8.19 1.00
C LEU A 311 4.84 9.10 0.36
N ASN A 312 5.05 10.43 0.45
CA ASN A 312 4.12 11.43 -0.09
C ASN A 312 3.57 10.95 -1.41
N ALA A 313 2.32 10.49 -1.37
CA ALA A 313 1.67 9.97 -2.54
C ALA A 313 1.55 11.12 -3.52
N ALA A 314 2.32 11.09 -4.59
CA ALA A 314 2.02 11.96 -5.71
C ALA A 314 0.59 11.63 -6.11
N THR A 315 -0.33 12.58 -5.94
CA THR A 315 -1.68 12.44 -6.47
C THR A 315 -1.58 12.52 -7.98
N GLY A 316 -2.24 11.63 -8.65
CA GLY A 316 -2.28 11.58 -10.10
C GLY A 316 -3.56 10.93 -10.60
N TYR A 317 -3.74 10.94 -11.90
CA TYR A 317 -4.89 10.29 -12.53
C TYR A 317 -4.54 8.87 -12.92
N LYS A 318 -5.33 7.90 -12.47
CA LYS A 318 -5.18 6.49 -12.82
C LYS A 318 -5.78 6.22 -14.19
N ILE A 319 -4.99 5.63 -15.09
CA ILE A 319 -5.43 5.23 -16.43
C ILE A 319 -4.97 3.81 -16.76
N PRO A 320 -5.75 2.99 -17.47
CA PRO A 320 -5.33 1.68 -17.93
C PRO A 320 -4.17 1.78 -18.93
N ASN A 321 -3.18 0.89 -18.86
CA ASN A 321 -2.07 0.86 -19.83
C ASN A 321 -2.54 0.63 -21.28
N SER A 322 -3.67 -0.08 -21.45
CA SER A 322 -4.27 -0.33 -22.76
C SER A 322 -4.83 0.92 -23.44
N SER A 323 -5.05 2.02 -22.70
CA SER A 323 -5.51 3.30 -23.24
C SER A 323 -4.40 4.17 -23.80
N ILE A 324 -3.14 3.85 -23.52
CA ILE A 324 -1.98 4.68 -23.88
C ILE A 324 -1.56 4.41 -25.32
N ILE A 325 -1.45 5.47 -26.11
CA ILE A 325 -0.93 5.44 -27.48
C ILE A 325 0.23 6.40 -27.64
N LYS A 326 1.04 6.16 -28.70
CA LYS A 326 2.09 7.07 -29.15
C LYS A 326 1.64 7.75 -30.43
N LYS A 327 1.67 9.06 -30.41
CA LYS A 327 1.33 9.89 -31.58
C LYS A 327 2.49 10.80 -31.96
N LYS A 328 2.78 10.92 -33.24
CA LYS A 328 3.73 11.93 -33.74
C LYS A 328 3.04 13.29 -33.70
N MET A 329 3.70 14.28 -33.14
CA MET A 329 3.21 15.66 -33.09
C MET A 329 4.27 16.61 -33.60
N THR A 330 3.84 17.63 -34.28
CA THR A 330 4.73 18.70 -34.75
C THR A 330 5.19 19.55 -33.56
N VAL A 331 6.48 19.80 -33.47
CA VAL A 331 7.10 20.54 -32.37
C VAL A 331 7.39 21.98 -32.83
N ILE A 332 6.90 22.91 -32.02
CA ILE A 332 7.12 24.36 -32.26
C ILE A 332 7.86 24.91 -31.04
N PRO A 333 9.09 25.40 -31.20
CA PRO A 333 9.80 26.12 -30.14
C PRO A 333 9.03 27.36 -29.69
N LYS A 334 9.06 27.63 -28.40
CA LYS A 334 8.31 28.75 -27.77
C LYS A 334 8.67 30.13 -28.36
N GLU A 335 9.88 30.28 -28.89
CA GLU A 335 10.37 31.50 -29.51
C GLU A 335 9.55 31.92 -30.74
N TYR A 336 8.88 30.96 -31.41
CA TYR A 336 8.01 31.23 -32.58
C TYR A 336 6.56 31.51 -32.20
N VAL A 337 6.22 31.40 -30.90
CA VAL A 337 4.84 31.57 -30.42
C VAL A 337 4.59 33.01 -29.99
N THR A 338 3.50 33.60 -30.45
CA THR A 338 3.06 34.95 -30.12
C THR A 338 1.69 34.92 -29.44
N ASN A 339 1.40 35.91 -28.59
CA ASN A 339 0.10 36.08 -27.94
C ASN A 339 -0.82 36.98 -28.77
N GLY A 340 -1.26 36.48 -29.90
CA GLY A 340 -2.22 37.14 -30.74
C GLY A 340 -1.61 38.20 -31.70
N SER A 341 -2.30 38.47 -32.76
CA SER A 341 -1.97 39.58 -33.70
C SER A 341 -2.51 40.87 -33.14
N GLN A 342 -1.78 41.97 -33.34
CA GLN A 342 -2.18 43.34 -32.96
C GLN A 342 -3.52 43.84 -33.54
N LYS A 343 -4.25 42.99 -34.26
CA LYS A 343 -5.52 43.30 -34.92
C LYS A 343 -6.71 42.43 -34.49
N ILE A 344 -6.51 41.46 -33.60
CA ILE A 344 -7.60 40.62 -33.12
C ILE A 344 -7.78 40.92 -31.63
N GLU A 345 -8.79 41.76 -31.33
CA GLU A 345 -9.13 42.20 -29.97
C GLU A 345 -9.60 41.07 -29.02
N GLU A 346 -9.62 39.80 -29.46
CA GLU A 346 -10.27 38.71 -28.74
C GLU A 346 -9.37 37.64 -28.15
N ALA A 347 -8.06 37.60 -28.46
CA ALA A 347 -7.31 36.42 -28.04
C ALA A 347 -5.94 36.76 -27.46
N ASN A 348 -5.87 36.85 -26.16
CA ASN A 348 -4.63 36.73 -25.41
C ASN A 348 -4.21 35.23 -25.32
N VAL A 349 -4.34 34.49 -26.41
CA VAL A 349 -4.01 33.06 -26.50
C VAL A 349 -2.72 32.83 -27.26
N PRO A 350 -1.89 31.86 -26.88
CA PRO A 350 -0.69 31.52 -27.61
C PRO A 350 -1.02 31.01 -29.01
N GLY A 351 -0.24 31.38 -30.00
CA GLY A 351 -0.43 30.99 -31.39
C GLY A 351 0.73 31.32 -32.28
N VAL A 352 0.65 30.92 -33.53
CA VAL A 352 1.64 31.21 -34.58
C VAL A 352 0.98 31.79 -35.80
N LEU A 353 1.73 32.57 -36.60
CA LEU A 353 1.28 33.06 -37.87
C LEU A 353 1.72 32.06 -38.97
N LYS A 354 0.76 31.29 -39.50
CA LYS A 354 0.97 30.38 -40.64
C LYS A 354 0.92 31.16 -41.92
N VAL A 355 1.87 30.89 -42.79
CA VAL A 355 1.97 31.50 -44.12
C VAL A 355 1.45 30.53 -45.19
N THR A 356 0.57 31.05 -46.02
CA THR A 356 0.07 30.34 -47.21
C THR A 356 0.10 31.30 -48.41
N TYR A 357 0.07 30.76 -49.60
CA TYR A 357 0.06 31.58 -50.83
C TYR A 357 -1.26 31.36 -51.58
N ASP A 358 -1.84 32.46 -52.05
CA ASP A 358 -3.02 32.38 -52.91
C ASP A 358 -2.64 31.96 -54.35
N LYS A 359 -3.66 31.79 -55.23
CA LYS A 359 -3.46 31.39 -56.61
C LYS A 359 -2.65 32.42 -57.44
N SER A 360 -2.51 33.63 -56.94
CA SER A 360 -1.72 34.70 -57.58
C SER A 360 -0.30 34.81 -57.00
N GLY A 361 0.08 33.93 -56.05
CA GLY A 361 1.38 33.96 -55.37
C GLY A 361 1.48 34.99 -54.26
N LYS A 362 0.37 35.58 -53.86
CA LYS A 362 0.34 36.55 -52.74
C LYS A 362 0.35 35.84 -51.41
N GLU A 363 1.23 36.30 -50.53
CA GLU A 363 1.34 35.79 -49.15
C GLU A 363 0.08 36.11 -48.31
N ILE A 364 -0.47 35.10 -47.67
CA ILE A 364 -1.56 35.20 -46.70
C ILE A 364 -1.05 34.69 -45.37
N LYS A 365 -1.13 35.53 -44.31
CA LYS A 365 -0.81 35.16 -42.92
C LYS A 365 -2.06 34.88 -42.18
N THR A 366 -2.16 33.68 -41.61
CA THR A 366 -3.31 33.26 -40.81
C THR A 366 -2.84 32.92 -39.39
N PHE A 367 -3.50 33.50 -38.40
CA PHE A 367 -3.23 33.14 -36.99
C PHE A 367 -3.80 31.75 -36.69
N VAL A 368 -2.96 30.87 -36.16
CA VAL A 368 -3.33 29.53 -35.70
C VAL A 368 -3.17 29.49 -34.19
N SER A 369 -4.28 29.34 -33.46
CA SER A 369 -4.28 29.22 -32.00
C SER A 369 -3.63 27.93 -31.54
N LEU A 370 -2.80 28.03 -30.53
CA LEU A 370 -2.15 26.91 -29.84
C LEU A 370 -2.70 26.69 -28.39
N GLU A 371 -3.89 27.20 -28.10
CA GLU A 371 -4.51 27.13 -26.78
C GLU A 371 -4.61 25.70 -26.26
N ASN A 372 -4.92 24.74 -27.14
CA ASN A 372 -5.04 23.32 -26.82
C ASN A 372 -3.74 22.52 -27.04
N ALA A 373 -2.62 23.19 -27.34
CA ALA A 373 -1.35 22.53 -27.51
C ALA A 373 -0.75 22.14 -26.13
N SER A 374 -0.13 20.96 -26.07
CA SER A 374 0.63 20.57 -24.89
C SER A 374 1.98 21.29 -24.88
N VAL A 375 2.37 21.82 -23.72
CA VAL A 375 3.65 22.52 -23.53
C VAL A 375 4.56 21.71 -22.63
N LYS A 376 5.82 21.56 -23.05
CA LYS A 376 6.88 20.94 -22.23
C LYS A 376 8.24 21.45 -22.69
N ASP A 377 9.14 21.75 -21.74
CA ASP A 377 10.53 22.15 -22.00
C ASP A 377 10.65 23.28 -23.06
N ASP A 378 9.82 24.33 -22.91
CA ASP A 378 9.72 25.47 -23.85
C ASP A 378 9.38 25.09 -25.32
N LYS A 379 8.66 23.96 -25.49
CA LYS A 379 8.16 23.48 -26.79
C LYS A 379 6.64 23.31 -26.72
N TYR A 380 5.98 23.64 -27.83
CA TYR A 380 4.57 23.36 -28.08
C TYR A 380 4.43 22.13 -28.96
N TYR A 381 3.61 21.17 -28.53
CA TYR A 381 3.31 19.94 -29.26
C TYR A 381 1.93 20.08 -29.89
N VAL A 382 1.89 20.09 -31.21
CA VAL A 382 0.68 20.37 -31.97
C VAL A 382 0.35 19.19 -32.87
N ASN A 383 -0.94 18.91 -33.01
CA ASN A 383 -1.41 17.88 -33.91
C ASN A 383 -1.14 18.27 -35.38
N ASP A 384 -0.72 17.31 -36.20
CA ASP A 384 -0.46 17.50 -37.63
C ASP A 384 -1.70 17.95 -38.41
N THR A 385 -2.91 17.76 -37.90
CA THR A 385 -4.16 18.29 -38.48
C THR A 385 -4.27 19.82 -38.35
N ILE A 386 -3.55 20.42 -37.40
CA ILE A 386 -3.53 21.86 -37.15
C ILE A 386 -2.32 22.50 -37.83
N LEU A 387 -1.14 21.93 -37.57
CA LEU A 387 0.14 22.36 -38.18
C LEU A 387 0.97 21.11 -38.48
N ALA A 388 1.16 20.86 -39.78
CA ALA A 388 1.91 19.71 -40.29
C ALA A 388 3.38 20.04 -40.56
N PRO A 389 4.26 19.04 -40.62
CA PRO A 389 5.60 19.21 -41.16
C PRO A 389 5.52 19.72 -42.59
N GLY A 390 6.32 20.74 -42.90
CA GLY A 390 6.27 21.45 -44.17
C GLY A 390 5.46 22.75 -44.16
N ASP A 391 4.63 22.97 -43.13
CA ASP A 391 3.98 24.25 -42.92
C ASP A 391 5.02 25.34 -42.61
N THR A 392 4.79 26.53 -43.12
CA THR A 392 5.68 27.69 -42.89
C THR A 392 5.01 28.65 -41.93
N ILE A 393 5.73 29.07 -40.91
CA ILE A 393 5.31 30.07 -39.92
C ILE A 393 6.24 31.28 -39.98
N VAL A 394 5.78 32.39 -39.42
CA VAL A 394 6.57 33.63 -39.28
C VAL A 394 7.20 33.69 -37.92
N ASP A 395 8.50 33.93 -37.83
CA ASP A 395 9.17 34.30 -36.59
C ASP A 395 8.63 35.65 -36.09
N PRO A 396 8.10 35.74 -34.88
CA PRO A 396 7.47 36.98 -34.41
C PRO A 396 8.43 38.13 -34.16
N VAL A 397 9.74 37.87 -34.02
CA VAL A 397 10.79 38.86 -33.74
C VAL A 397 11.51 39.28 -35.01
N THR A 398 12.02 38.30 -35.75
CA THR A 398 12.82 38.58 -36.98
C THR A 398 11.96 38.77 -38.22
N THR A 399 10.69 38.32 -38.17
CA THR A 399 9.77 38.23 -39.33
C THR A 399 10.18 37.26 -40.41
N ASP A 400 11.21 36.44 -40.18
CA ASP A 400 11.68 35.42 -41.13
C ASP A 400 10.67 34.28 -41.25
N LEU A 401 10.70 33.59 -42.38
CA LEU A 401 9.90 32.42 -42.65
C LEU A 401 10.60 31.16 -42.12
N VAL A 402 9.94 30.42 -41.25
CA VAL A 402 10.45 29.17 -40.68
C VAL A 402 9.56 28.02 -41.08
N THR A 403 10.14 27.00 -41.71
CA THR A 403 9.42 25.78 -42.10
C THR A 403 9.49 24.76 -40.99
N LEU A 404 8.34 24.28 -40.52
CA LEU A 404 8.22 23.25 -39.48
C LEU A 404 8.70 21.91 -40.05
N SER A 405 9.65 21.27 -39.40
CA SER A 405 10.20 19.97 -39.82
C SER A 405 10.33 18.96 -38.69
N THR A 406 10.29 19.42 -37.43
CA THR A 406 10.54 18.58 -36.27
C THR A 406 9.27 17.93 -35.79
N GLN A 407 9.30 16.60 -35.67
CA GLN A 407 8.26 15.82 -35.02
C GLN A 407 8.84 15.00 -33.87
N GLU A 408 8.10 14.91 -32.77
CA GLU A 408 8.42 14.02 -31.64
C GLU A 408 7.24 13.07 -31.37
N SER A 409 7.58 11.85 -30.93
CA SER A 409 6.57 10.87 -30.52
C SER A 409 6.16 11.15 -29.08
N VAL A 410 4.89 11.44 -28.86
CA VAL A 410 4.30 11.80 -27.57
C VAL A 410 3.34 10.71 -27.14
N GLU A 411 3.43 10.30 -25.86
CA GLU A 411 2.46 9.39 -25.27
C GLU A 411 1.21 10.16 -24.81
N GLY A 412 0.05 9.57 -25.02
CA GLY A 412 -1.23 10.16 -24.67
C GLY A 412 -2.38 9.17 -24.73
N VAL A 413 -3.57 9.68 -24.51
CA VAL A 413 -4.83 8.93 -24.56
C VAL A 413 -5.85 9.67 -25.42
N TYR A 414 -6.87 8.97 -25.92
CA TYR A 414 -8.03 9.61 -26.53
C TYR A 414 -9.11 9.88 -25.49
N CYS A 415 -9.49 11.15 -25.33
CA CYS A 415 -10.62 11.60 -24.51
C CYS A 415 -11.87 11.81 -25.37
N VAL A 416 -13.06 11.48 -24.81
CA VAL A 416 -14.36 11.46 -25.51
C VAL A 416 -15.42 12.24 -24.74
N ASN A 417 -15.07 13.39 -24.18
CA ASN A 417 -16.02 14.13 -23.34
C ASN A 417 -17.18 14.78 -24.10
N THR A 418 -16.98 15.06 -25.38
CA THR A 418 -17.97 15.75 -26.23
C THR A 418 -18.46 14.90 -27.39
N GLY A 419 -18.28 13.57 -27.31
CA GLY A 419 -18.66 12.64 -28.37
C GLY A 419 -17.63 12.51 -29.49
N TYR A 420 -16.53 13.26 -29.45
CA TYR A 420 -15.41 13.16 -30.41
C TYR A 420 -14.12 12.77 -29.70
N CYS A 421 -13.32 11.95 -30.39
CA CYS A 421 -11.98 11.59 -29.93
C CYS A 421 -11.02 12.77 -29.99
N GLN A 422 -10.47 13.18 -28.86
CA GLN A 422 -9.39 14.17 -28.78
C GLN A 422 -8.16 13.56 -28.14
N PHE A 423 -7.01 13.71 -28.79
CA PHE A 423 -5.74 13.28 -28.21
C PHE A 423 -5.32 14.22 -27.06
N ARG A 424 -5.05 13.63 -25.89
CA ARG A 424 -4.53 14.32 -24.71
C ARG A 424 -3.20 13.70 -24.31
N LYS A 425 -2.16 14.55 -24.24
CA LYS A 425 -0.83 14.15 -23.78
C LYS A 425 -0.87 13.73 -22.32
N ILE A 426 -0.03 12.78 -21.95
CA ILE A 426 0.17 12.35 -20.57
C ILE A 426 1.63 12.49 -20.16
N GLU A 427 1.87 12.72 -18.87
CA GLU A 427 3.18 12.61 -18.23
C GLU A 427 3.07 11.58 -17.12
N LYS A 428 3.82 10.48 -17.27
CA LYS A 428 3.79 9.35 -16.34
C LYS A 428 4.50 9.70 -15.05
N ILE A 429 3.84 9.45 -13.91
CA ILE A 429 4.43 9.51 -12.58
C ILE A 429 4.80 8.11 -12.10
N TYR A 430 3.92 7.13 -12.39
CA TYR A 430 4.09 5.73 -11.99
C TYR A 430 3.46 4.81 -13.04
N GLU A 431 4.04 3.62 -13.25
CA GLU A 431 3.53 2.62 -14.17
C GLU A 431 3.74 1.22 -13.58
N ASN A 432 2.73 0.37 -13.67
CA ASN A 432 2.82 -1.05 -13.37
C ASN A 432 2.25 -1.88 -14.56
N ASN A 433 2.03 -3.19 -14.37
CA ASN A 433 1.56 -4.07 -15.44
C ASN A 433 0.12 -3.79 -15.91
N GLU A 434 -0.70 -3.11 -15.12
CA GLU A 434 -2.13 -2.93 -15.37
C GLU A 434 -2.50 -1.48 -15.65
N TYR A 435 -1.91 -0.54 -14.93
CA TYR A 435 -2.26 0.88 -15.00
C TYR A 435 -1.04 1.80 -14.91
N THR A 436 -1.24 3.00 -15.40
CA THR A 436 -0.31 4.13 -15.27
C THR A 436 -0.97 5.25 -14.48
N ILE A 437 -0.21 5.91 -13.61
CA ILE A 437 -0.62 7.16 -12.96
C ILE A 437 0.08 8.33 -13.64
N VAL A 438 -0.72 9.30 -14.06
CA VAL A 438 -0.25 10.44 -14.83
C VAL A 438 -0.43 11.74 -14.06
N SER A 439 0.40 12.72 -14.37
CA SER A 439 0.41 14.01 -13.70
C SER A 439 -0.87 14.80 -13.97
N PRO A 440 -1.54 15.34 -12.94
CA PRO A 440 -2.70 16.23 -13.10
C PRO A 440 -2.30 17.60 -13.65
N ASN A 441 -1.01 17.96 -13.63
CA ASN A 441 -0.49 19.26 -14.04
C ASN A 441 0.02 19.27 -15.50
N THR A 442 -0.27 18.22 -16.29
CA THR A 442 0.11 18.18 -17.69
C THR A 442 -0.71 19.19 -18.50
N SER A 443 -0.05 20.18 -19.10
CA SER A 443 -0.73 21.17 -19.92
C SER A 443 -1.41 20.51 -21.13
N GLY A 444 -2.73 20.76 -21.30
CA GLY A 444 -3.53 20.08 -22.33
C GLY A 444 -3.69 18.57 -22.09
N GLY A 445 -3.40 18.10 -20.88
CA GLY A 445 -3.50 16.69 -20.48
C GLY A 445 -4.89 16.27 -20.05
N VAL A 446 -4.94 15.16 -19.36
CA VAL A 446 -6.17 14.54 -18.82
C VAL A 446 -6.61 15.24 -17.54
N SER A 447 -7.90 15.37 -17.35
CA SER A 447 -8.52 15.93 -16.15
C SER A 447 -9.31 14.86 -15.37
N ASN A 448 -9.63 15.17 -14.11
CA ASN A 448 -10.50 14.30 -13.32
C ASN A 448 -11.89 14.18 -13.96
N TYR A 449 -12.45 12.98 -14.00
CA TYR A 449 -13.71 12.62 -14.66
C TYR A 449 -13.70 12.70 -16.20
N ASP A 450 -12.52 12.85 -16.83
CA ASP A 450 -12.43 12.66 -18.27
C ASP A 450 -12.76 11.21 -18.65
N HIS A 451 -13.44 11.03 -19.76
CA HIS A 451 -13.73 9.72 -20.33
C HIS A 451 -12.66 9.40 -21.38
N ILE A 452 -11.89 8.33 -21.16
CA ILE A 452 -10.83 7.90 -22.07
C ILE A 452 -11.15 6.55 -22.71
N VAL A 453 -10.66 6.35 -23.93
CA VAL A 453 -10.84 5.09 -24.66
C VAL A 453 -9.83 4.06 -24.22
N VAL A 454 -10.30 2.86 -23.84
CA VAL A 454 -9.42 1.77 -23.36
C VAL A 454 -8.67 1.08 -24.48
N ASN A 455 -9.28 0.95 -25.69
CA ASN A 455 -8.69 0.32 -26.87
C ASN A 455 -8.58 1.30 -28.03
N PRO A 456 -7.66 2.28 -27.98
CA PRO A 456 -7.62 3.40 -28.92
C PRO A 456 -7.11 3.06 -30.33
N LYS A 457 -6.61 1.83 -30.56
CA LYS A 457 -6.05 1.40 -31.86
C LYS A 457 -7.02 1.43 -33.03
N LEU A 458 -8.32 1.43 -32.75
CA LEU A 458 -9.40 1.41 -33.72
C LEU A 458 -9.91 2.79 -34.12
N LEU A 459 -9.41 3.84 -33.46
CA LEU A 459 -9.94 5.18 -33.57
C LEU A 459 -8.88 6.15 -34.10
N ASN A 460 -9.41 7.12 -34.83
CA ASN A 460 -8.63 8.29 -35.24
C ASN A 460 -9.14 9.52 -34.48
N GLU A 461 -8.33 10.54 -34.44
CA GLU A 461 -8.72 11.82 -33.87
C GLU A 461 -9.90 12.42 -34.66
N ASN A 462 -10.86 12.98 -33.93
CA ASN A 462 -12.14 13.49 -34.40
C ASN A 462 -13.15 12.41 -34.85
N ASP A 463 -12.88 11.13 -34.65
CA ASP A 463 -13.91 10.11 -34.81
C ASP A 463 -15.05 10.36 -33.81
N PHE A 464 -16.28 10.23 -34.27
CA PHE A 464 -17.48 10.36 -33.43
C PHE A 464 -17.79 9.03 -32.76
N ILE A 465 -17.94 9.06 -31.44
CA ILE A 465 -18.28 7.90 -30.62
C ILE A 465 -19.67 8.11 -30.04
N GLN A 466 -20.55 7.18 -30.37
CA GLN A 466 -21.93 7.14 -29.83
C GLN A 466 -21.99 6.35 -28.54
#